data_a88c57a3ca2a4e04f477d085fc009f25
#
_entry.id   a88c57a3ca2a4e04f477d085fc009f25
#
_cell.length_a   1.000
_cell.length_b   1.000
_cell.length_c   1.000
_cell.angle_alpha   90.00
_cell.angle_beta   90.00
_cell.angle_gamma   90.00
#
_symmetry.space_group_name_H-M   'P 1'
#
loop_
_entity.id
_entity.type
_entity.pdbx_description
1 polymer ?
#
loop_
_entity_poly.entity_id
_entity_poly.type
_entity_poly.pdbx_seq_one_letter_code
_entity_poly.pdbx_strand_id
1 'polypeptide(L)'
;MMTGQRQPPVELTIGVVGPHDLVERVMLSGTATPGQALSVTGPGPARRLVAAAYRGEQEAPDKVLRLGPAIDVLLCACPVSLEYARRAGVLRVPATCVPLSGSALFAALLRARADGRHDLSRVSVDVLSRGDVEDAFDELGIPAGHIHVREDPVGAAALAAFHERLWRRSQTSVAFTCLESVADRLAAAGVPVCVIRPTGSAIRAALRTATLLGAHRRLEEAQLAVVVVEVPTLRETARRPAPRHSQEELRLAVHRFLLQEAQRMQAAVSPMGDHTFLVTATRGSLSGATDGFRVPPFSDRARSELGIAVEVGVGLGRTAQEAEAHARAALARSHAAPGARGFALDREGYALIPSPRAPATAPAGRPKGLETLSRLAGKLPDDGAHVVDAETAGRLLGVTPRTARRLLHTLVEEGLAWPLPPARAPQPGRPRQFYRVITEKLARPSQ
;
A
#
# COMPACT_ATOMS: atom_id res chain seq x y z
N MET A 1 33.50 25.11 23.67
CA MET A 1 32.61 23.98 24.02
C MET A 1 31.21 24.32 23.50
N MET A 2 30.87 23.85 22.31
CA MET A 2 29.51 24.00 21.73
C MET A 2 28.68 22.81 22.19
N THR A 3 27.77 23.07 23.11
CA THR A 3 26.73 22.12 23.54
C THR A 3 25.84 21.81 22.33
N GLY A 4 26.06 20.65 21.73
CA GLY A 4 25.17 20.14 20.67
C GLY A 4 23.76 19.99 21.24
N GLN A 5 22.85 20.85 20.84
CA GLN A 5 21.41 20.66 21.04
C GLN A 5 21.03 19.35 20.34
N ARG A 6 20.86 18.28 21.11
CA ARG A 6 20.20 17.06 20.62
C ARG A 6 18.79 17.47 20.20
N GLN A 7 18.54 17.44 18.89
CA GLN A 7 17.17 17.52 18.39
C GLN A 7 16.32 16.49 19.17
N PRO A 8 15.12 16.88 19.65
CA PRO A 8 14.24 15.93 20.31
C PRO A 8 14.01 14.74 19.38
N PRO A 9 14.02 13.51 19.91
CA PRO A 9 13.77 12.32 19.10
C PRO A 9 12.41 12.51 18.39
N VAL A 10 12.42 12.37 17.07
CA VAL A 10 11.23 12.53 16.25
C VAL A 10 10.24 11.44 16.65
N GLU A 11 9.17 11.84 17.32
CA GLU A 11 8.17 10.96 17.90
C GLU A 11 7.30 10.34 16.80
N LEU A 12 7.30 9.00 16.70
CA LEU A 12 6.49 8.26 15.74
C LEU A 12 5.02 8.25 16.18
N THR A 13 4.09 8.63 15.28
CA THR A 13 2.66 8.66 15.57
C THR A 13 1.95 7.44 14.99
N ILE A 14 1.40 6.58 15.87
CA ILE A 14 0.66 5.37 15.52
C ILE A 14 -0.83 5.63 15.75
N GLY A 15 -1.65 5.59 14.70
CA GLY A 15 -3.10 5.61 14.81
C GLY A 15 -3.62 4.22 15.19
N VAL A 16 -4.46 4.14 16.23
CA VAL A 16 -5.04 2.87 16.71
C VAL A 16 -6.55 2.90 16.47
N VAL A 17 -7.03 2.00 15.60
CA VAL A 17 -8.46 1.89 15.23
C VAL A 17 -9.00 0.53 15.64
N GLY A 18 -10.16 0.51 16.31
CA GLY A 18 -10.79 -0.73 16.75
C GLY A 18 -11.97 -0.54 17.70
N PRO A 19 -12.56 -1.64 18.22
CA PRO A 19 -13.51 -1.59 19.32
C PRO A 19 -12.92 -0.93 20.57
N HIS A 20 -13.76 -0.31 21.38
CA HIS A 20 -13.33 0.48 22.56
C HIS A 20 -12.43 -0.29 23.50
N ASP A 21 -12.80 -1.51 23.89
CA ASP A 21 -12.05 -2.36 24.82
C ASP A 21 -10.66 -2.75 24.27
N LEU A 22 -10.59 -3.09 22.97
CA LEU A 22 -9.33 -3.45 22.33
C LEU A 22 -8.41 -2.23 22.14
N VAL A 23 -8.97 -1.08 21.76
CA VAL A 23 -8.22 0.17 21.66
C VAL A 23 -7.64 0.53 23.03
N GLU A 24 -8.43 0.49 24.10
CA GLU A 24 -7.96 0.76 25.46
C GLU A 24 -6.82 -0.20 25.85
N ARG A 25 -6.93 -1.49 25.59
CA ARG A 25 -5.86 -2.49 25.86
C ARG A 25 -4.59 -2.20 25.07
N VAL A 26 -4.71 -1.77 23.80
CA VAL A 26 -3.56 -1.36 23.00
C VAL A 26 -2.90 -0.12 23.59
N MET A 27 -3.69 0.89 23.97
CA MET A 27 -3.20 2.12 24.58
C MET A 27 -2.45 1.84 25.89
N LEU A 28 -3.03 1.04 26.79
CA LEU A 28 -2.39 0.62 28.05
C LEU A 28 -1.10 -0.18 27.81
N SER A 29 -1.08 -1.05 26.80
CA SER A 29 0.12 -1.81 26.42
C SER A 29 1.21 -0.92 25.83
N GLY A 30 0.84 0.20 25.23
CA GLY A 30 1.76 1.17 24.62
C GLY A 30 2.39 2.16 25.64
N THR A 31 1.72 2.43 26.74
CA THR A 31 2.17 3.31 27.82
C THR A 31 3.04 2.60 28.88
N ALA A 32 3.01 1.26 28.91
CA ALA A 32 3.87 0.47 29.79
C ALA A 32 5.34 0.77 29.48
N THR A 33 6.05 1.25 30.48
CA THR A 33 7.37 1.89 30.51
C THR A 33 8.45 1.16 29.71
N PRO A 34 9.42 1.89 29.08
CA PRO A 34 10.51 1.32 28.27
C PRO A 34 11.54 0.46 29.07
N GLY A 35 11.27 0.09 30.30
CA GLY A 35 12.24 -0.55 31.22
C GLY A 35 12.27 -2.08 31.23
N GLN A 36 11.38 -2.80 30.58
CA GLN A 36 11.33 -4.29 30.63
C GLN A 36 11.38 -5.00 29.28
N ALA A 37 11.64 -4.33 28.19
CA ALA A 37 12.00 -5.02 26.96
C ALA A 37 13.51 -5.30 27.01
N LEU A 38 13.90 -6.57 27.00
CA LEU A 38 15.25 -7.01 26.63
C LEU A 38 15.55 -6.43 25.22
N SER A 39 16.02 -5.20 25.19
CA SER A 39 16.46 -4.55 23.95
C SER A 39 17.92 -4.87 23.76
N VAL A 40 18.17 -5.80 22.84
CA VAL A 40 19.50 -6.06 22.27
C VAL A 40 19.98 -4.86 21.43
N THR A 41 19.08 -3.90 21.15
CA THR A 41 19.38 -2.66 20.41
C THR A 41 18.68 -1.50 21.10
N GLY A 42 19.42 -0.53 21.62
CA GLY A 42 19.07 0.74 22.26
C GLY A 42 17.61 1.23 22.36
N PRO A 43 17.33 2.39 22.96
CA PRO A 43 15.98 2.91 23.10
C PRO A 43 15.37 3.13 21.71
N GLY A 44 14.29 2.39 21.42
CA GLY A 44 13.51 2.58 20.19
C GLY A 44 12.96 4.03 20.11
N PRO A 45 12.55 4.48 18.92
CA PRO A 45 12.00 5.81 18.73
C PRO A 45 10.83 6.05 19.70
N ALA A 46 10.77 7.24 20.27
CA ALA A 46 9.61 7.67 21.06
C ALA A 46 8.36 7.55 20.19
N ARG A 47 7.27 7.00 20.74
CA ARG A 47 6.03 6.76 20.00
C ARG A 47 4.84 7.40 20.71
N ARG A 48 4.00 8.02 19.91
CA ARG A 48 2.71 8.57 20.32
C ARG A 48 1.58 7.70 19.76
N LEU A 49 0.66 7.27 20.60
CA LEU A 49 -0.53 6.55 20.18
C LEU A 49 -1.71 7.51 20.10
N VAL A 50 -2.47 7.43 19.01
CA VAL A 50 -3.70 8.21 18.79
C VAL A 50 -4.87 7.25 18.63
N ALA A 51 -5.80 7.25 19.58
CA ALA A 51 -6.93 6.36 19.62
C ALA A 51 -8.08 6.84 18.72
N ALA A 52 -8.70 5.93 17.97
CA ALA A 52 -9.91 6.15 17.19
C ALA A 52 -10.84 4.93 17.34
N ALA A 53 -11.50 4.85 18.49
CA ALA A 53 -12.41 3.76 18.81
C ALA A 53 -13.76 3.87 18.08
N TYR A 54 -14.40 2.72 17.83
CA TYR A 54 -15.71 2.62 17.22
C TYR A 54 -16.61 1.63 18.02
N ARG A 55 -17.91 1.64 17.73
CA ARG A 55 -18.87 0.66 18.25
C ARG A 55 -19.19 -0.48 17.28
N GLY A 56 -19.18 -0.19 15.98
CA GLY A 56 -19.42 -1.16 14.92
C GLY A 56 -18.32 -1.12 13.88
N GLU A 57 -17.96 -2.27 13.34
CA GLU A 57 -16.80 -2.44 12.42
C GLU A 57 -16.93 -1.62 11.14
N GLN A 58 -18.15 -1.33 10.69
CA GLN A 58 -18.46 -0.49 9.53
C GLN A 58 -18.01 0.97 9.71
N GLU A 59 -17.80 1.44 10.95
CA GLU A 59 -17.28 2.78 11.24
C GLU A 59 -15.75 2.89 11.04
N ALA A 60 -15.05 1.75 10.90
CA ALA A 60 -13.59 1.74 10.82
C ALA A 60 -13.03 2.65 9.70
N PRO A 61 -13.57 2.69 8.46
CA PRO A 61 -13.11 3.58 7.41
C PRO A 61 -13.20 5.07 7.81
N ASP A 62 -14.30 5.49 8.43
CA ASP A 62 -14.50 6.89 8.87
C ASP A 62 -13.51 7.26 9.98
N LYS A 63 -13.23 6.33 10.89
CA LYS A 63 -12.23 6.54 11.95
C LYS A 63 -10.83 6.68 11.37
N VAL A 64 -10.47 5.88 10.36
CA VAL A 64 -9.19 5.99 9.63
C VAL A 64 -9.09 7.36 8.95
N LEU A 65 -10.13 7.80 8.25
CA LEU A 65 -10.14 9.11 7.60
C LEU A 65 -9.97 10.28 8.58
N ARG A 66 -10.57 10.18 9.77
CA ARG A 66 -10.43 11.20 10.83
C ARG A 66 -9.03 11.30 11.41
N LEU A 67 -8.26 10.21 11.44
CA LEU A 67 -6.85 10.24 11.84
C LEU A 67 -6.01 11.02 10.81
N GLY A 68 -6.42 11.00 9.55
CA GLY A 68 -5.85 11.79 8.47
C GLY A 68 -4.34 11.58 8.27
N PRO A 69 -3.65 12.60 7.75
CA PRO A 69 -2.21 12.55 7.49
C PRO A 69 -1.34 12.70 8.75
N ALA A 70 -1.94 12.87 9.93
CA ALA A 70 -1.22 13.11 11.18
C ALA A 70 -0.55 11.86 11.77
N ILE A 71 -0.80 10.68 11.18
CA ILE A 71 -0.22 9.40 11.62
C ILE A 71 0.81 8.87 10.63
N ASP A 72 1.85 8.23 11.14
CA ASP A 72 2.88 7.58 10.32
C ASP A 72 2.50 6.17 9.91
N VAL A 73 1.70 5.48 10.74
CA VAL A 73 1.27 4.11 10.56
C VAL A 73 -0.08 3.88 11.24
N LEU A 74 -0.89 3.00 10.67
CA LEU A 74 -2.17 2.57 11.23
C LEU A 74 -2.01 1.19 11.88
N LEU A 75 -2.46 1.05 13.12
CA LEU A 75 -2.63 -0.22 13.81
C LEU A 75 -4.12 -0.48 14.03
N CYS A 76 -4.68 -1.45 13.35
CA CYS A 76 -6.04 -1.93 13.60
C CYS A 76 -6.03 -2.92 14.76
N ALA A 77 -6.89 -2.71 15.77
CA ALA A 77 -6.96 -3.57 16.95
C ALA A 77 -7.52 -4.96 16.63
N CYS A 78 -8.13 -5.17 15.44
CA CYS A 78 -8.53 -6.48 14.93
C CYS A 78 -8.39 -6.55 13.40
N PRO A 79 -8.28 -7.76 12.81
CA PRO A 79 -8.14 -7.94 11.35
C PRO A 79 -9.33 -7.41 10.56
N VAL A 80 -10.54 -7.52 11.10
CA VAL A 80 -11.79 -7.09 10.43
C VAL A 80 -11.79 -5.58 10.19
N SER A 81 -11.32 -4.77 11.15
CA SER A 81 -11.18 -3.32 10.96
C SER A 81 -10.27 -2.96 9.80
N LEU A 82 -9.14 -3.67 9.66
CA LEU A 82 -8.20 -3.47 8.56
C LEU A 82 -8.83 -3.81 7.21
N GLU A 83 -9.61 -4.89 7.15
CA GLU A 83 -10.27 -5.31 5.93
C GLU A 83 -11.34 -4.30 5.49
N TYR A 84 -12.15 -3.76 6.42
CA TYR A 84 -13.10 -2.68 6.11
C TYR A 84 -12.39 -1.44 5.58
N ALA A 85 -11.29 -1.02 6.21
CA ALA A 85 -10.51 0.13 5.75
C ALA A 85 -9.87 -0.11 4.37
N ARG A 86 -9.40 -1.35 4.10
CA ARG A 86 -8.83 -1.74 2.81
C ARG A 86 -9.87 -1.72 1.70
N ARG A 87 -11.05 -2.33 1.92
CA ARG A 87 -12.17 -2.34 0.96
C ARG A 87 -12.68 -0.95 0.63
N ALA A 88 -12.70 -0.06 1.61
CA ALA A 88 -13.09 1.33 1.43
C ALA A 88 -12.02 2.18 0.72
N GLY A 89 -10.80 1.65 0.50
CA GLY A 89 -9.71 2.37 -0.17
C GLY A 89 -9.18 3.58 0.61
N VAL A 90 -9.38 3.63 1.94
CA VAL A 90 -9.02 4.78 2.77
C VAL A 90 -7.60 4.72 3.37
N LEU A 91 -6.87 3.64 3.13
CA LEU A 91 -5.51 3.47 3.65
C LEU A 91 -4.53 4.38 2.89
N ARG A 92 -4.01 5.40 3.58
CA ARG A 92 -3.01 6.36 3.06
C ARG A 92 -1.64 6.18 3.67
N VAL A 93 -1.54 5.36 4.71
CA VAL A 93 -0.32 5.05 5.46
C VAL A 93 -0.14 3.55 5.54
N PRO A 94 1.07 3.02 5.79
CA PRO A 94 1.26 1.62 6.09
C PRO A 94 0.33 1.19 7.21
N ALA A 95 -0.27 0.01 7.08
CA ALA A 95 -1.24 -0.48 8.04
C ALA A 95 -0.92 -1.92 8.44
N THR A 96 -1.13 -2.21 9.72
CA THR A 96 -1.05 -3.56 10.27
C THR A 96 -2.21 -3.78 11.24
N CYS A 97 -2.42 -5.02 11.67
CA CYS A 97 -3.42 -5.31 12.69
C CYS A 97 -2.83 -6.15 13.82
N VAL A 98 -3.53 -6.15 14.96
CA VAL A 98 -3.26 -7.10 16.02
C VAL A 98 -3.73 -8.47 15.53
N PRO A 99 -2.83 -9.46 15.39
CA PRO A 99 -3.22 -10.77 14.90
C PRO A 99 -4.07 -11.49 15.93
N LEU A 100 -5.07 -12.20 15.43
CA LEU A 100 -5.79 -13.22 16.19
C LEU A 100 -5.05 -14.53 15.91
N SER A 101 -4.11 -14.86 16.75
CA SER A 101 -3.33 -16.10 16.66
C SER A 101 -3.99 -17.22 17.47
N GLY A 102 -3.52 -18.45 17.25
CA GLY A 102 -3.91 -19.62 18.06
C GLY A 102 -3.88 -19.35 19.56
N SER A 103 -2.89 -18.57 20.06
CA SER A 103 -2.81 -18.21 21.49
C SER A 103 -4.04 -17.44 22.03
N ALA A 104 -4.72 -16.68 21.19
CA ALA A 104 -5.98 -16.03 21.57
C ALA A 104 -7.13 -17.02 21.71
N LEU A 105 -7.20 -17.99 20.79
CA LEU A 105 -8.16 -19.08 20.83
C LEU A 105 -7.86 -20.02 22.02
N PHE A 106 -6.61 -20.40 22.25
CA PHE A 106 -6.18 -21.18 23.43
C PHE A 106 -6.69 -20.54 24.74
N ALA A 107 -6.47 -19.23 24.89
CA ALA A 107 -6.92 -18.51 26.09
C ALA A 107 -8.46 -18.48 26.21
N ALA A 108 -9.20 -18.44 25.10
CA ALA A 108 -10.65 -18.49 25.11
C ALA A 108 -11.16 -19.89 25.43
N LEU A 109 -10.59 -20.95 24.84
CA LEU A 109 -10.91 -22.33 25.10
C LEU A 109 -10.62 -22.74 26.56
N LEU A 110 -9.49 -22.34 27.11
CA LEU A 110 -9.15 -22.59 28.52
C LEU A 110 -10.14 -21.93 29.47
N ARG A 111 -10.55 -20.70 29.20
CA ARG A 111 -11.61 -20.03 30.00
C ARG A 111 -12.93 -20.76 29.90
N ALA A 112 -13.36 -21.12 28.70
CA ALA A 112 -14.61 -21.86 28.48
C ALA A 112 -14.58 -23.24 29.15
N ARG A 113 -13.41 -23.92 29.15
CA ARG A 113 -13.21 -25.19 29.85
C ARG A 113 -13.27 -25.02 31.38
N ALA A 114 -12.67 -23.95 31.90
CA ALA A 114 -12.69 -23.66 33.34
C ALA A 114 -14.11 -23.34 33.84
N ASP A 115 -14.94 -22.66 33.03
CA ASP A 115 -16.32 -22.36 33.33
C ASP A 115 -17.19 -23.64 33.37
N GLY A 116 -16.78 -24.70 32.68
CA GLY A 116 -17.43 -26.02 32.69
C GLY A 116 -18.88 -26.06 32.15
N ARG A 117 -19.35 -24.96 31.53
CA ARG A 117 -20.76 -24.80 31.13
C ARG A 117 -21.07 -25.33 29.74
N HIS A 118 -20.01 -25.52 28.90
CA HIS A 118 -20.16 -25.78 27.46
C HIS A 118 -19.44 -27.06 27.05
N ASP A 119 -20.08 -27.81 26.14
CA ASP A 119 -19.44 -28.95 25.47
C ASP A 119 -18.54 -28.42 24.36
N LEU A 120 -17.23 -28.38 24.62
CA LEU A 120 -16.23 -27.88 23.67
C LEU A 120 -15.94 -28.82 22.48
N SER A 121 -16.55 -30.02 22.45
CA SER A 121 -16.48 -30.91 21.29
C SER A 121 -17.37 -30.47 20.13
N ARG A 122 -18.30 -29.52 20.37
CA ARG A 122 -19.27 -29.00 19.39
C ARG A 122 -19.28 -27.48 19.39
N VAL A 123 -18.44 -26.89 18.58
CA VAL A 123 -18.24 -25.44 18.56
C VAL A 123 -18.35 -24.85 17.16
N SER A 124 -18.65 -23.56 17.10
CA SER A 124 -18.48 -22.75 15.90
C SER A 124 -17.50 -21.62 16.17
N VAL A 125 -16.61 -21.36 15.21
CA VAL A 125 -15.55 -20.34 15.30
C VAL A 125 -15.59 -19.49 14.05
N ASP A 126 -15.46 -18.17 14.20
CA ASP A 126 -15.39 -17.24 13.07
C ASP A 126 -14.03 -16.55 12.95
N VAL A 127 -13.73 -16.06 11.74
CA VAL A 127 -12.58 -15.18 11.40
C VAL A 127 -11.19 -15.81 11.61
N LEU A 128 -11.07 -16.93 12.26
CA LEU A 128 -9.82 -17.70 12.39
C LEU A 128 -9.66 -18.69 11.25
N SER A 129 -8.42 -19.01 10.87
CA SER A 129 -8.17 -20.07 9.91
C SER A 129 -8.54 -21.43 10.50
N ARG A 130 -9.01 -22.35 9.63
CA ARG A 130 -9.31 -23.71 10.06
C ARG A 130 -8.10 -24.40 10.68
N GLY A 131 -6.90 -24.21 10.10
CA GLY A 131 -5.66 -24.78 10.63
C GLY A 131 -5.36 -24.32 12.05
N ASP A 132 -5.42 -22.99 12.31
CA ASP A 132 -5.21 -22.46 13.67
C ASP A 132 -6.21 -23.01 14.68
N VAL A 133 -7.45 -23.29 14.24
CA VAL A 133 -8.50 -23.86 15.11
C VAL A 133 -8.21 -25.34 15.38
N GLU A 134 -7.91 -26.12 14.34
CA GLU A 134 -7.59 -27.55 14.47
C GLU A 134 -6.34 -27.76 15.37
N ASP A 135 -5.28 -27.00 15.12
CA ASP A 135 -4.06 -27.03 15.96
C ASP A 135 -4.37 -26.72 17.43
N ALA A 136 -5.22 -25.73 17.69
CA ALA A 136 -5.59 -25.35 19.06
C ALA A 136 -6.38 -26.46 19.78
N PHE A 137 -7.23 -27.18 19.09
CA PHE A 137 -8.01 -28.27 19.66
C PHE A 137 -7.14 -29.52 19.91
N ASP A 138 -6.27 -29.85 18.96
CA ASP A 138 -5.34 -30.97 19.05
C ASP A 138 -4.36 -30.79 20.22
N GLU A 139 -3.76 -29.61 20.35
CA GLU A 139 -2.82 -29.31 21.45
C GLU A 139 -3.48 -29.31 22.83
N LEU A 140 -4.76 -28.94 22.93
CA LEU A 140 -5.53 -29.02 24.18
C LEU A 140 -6.12 -30.39 24.46
N GLY A 141 -5.97 -31.36 23.57
CA GLY A 141 -6.55 -32.68 23.65
C GLY A 141 -8.09 -32.64 23.70
N ILE A 142 -8.71 -31.67 23.02
CA ILE A 142 -10.17 -31.56 22.90
C ILE A 142 -10.59 -32.28 21.62
N PRO A 143 -11.50 -33.29 21.68
CA PRO A 143 -11.93 -33.97 20.48
C PRO A 143 -12.56 -33.01 19.46
N ALA A 144 -12.00 -32.97 18.26
CA ALA A 144 -12.45 -32.09 17.16
C ALA A 144 -13.68 -32.64 16.40
N GLY A 145 -14.63 -33.28 17.09
CA GLY A 145 -15.72 -34.02 16.44
C GLY A 145 -16.69 -33.19 15.60
N HIS A 146 -17.02 -31.97 16.05
CA HIS A 146 -17.96 -31.07 15.36
C HIS A 146 -17.54 -29.63 15.48
N ILE A 147 -16.41 -29.27 14.81
CA ILE A 147 -15.92 -27.90 14.72
C ILE A 147 -16.37 -27.29 13.39
N HIS A 148 -17.11 -26.20 13.46
CA HIS A 148 -17.54 -25.43 12.31
C HIS A 148 -16.76 -24.11 12.25
N VAL A 149 -15.94 -23.93 11.23
CA VAL A 149 -15.11 -22.74 11.06
C VAL A 149 -15.60 -21.92 9.87
N ARG A 150 -15.66 -20.60 10.05
CA ARG A 150 -15.90 -19.64 8.99
C ARG A 150 -14.77 -18.61 8.94
N GLU A 151 -13.88 -18.77 7.98
CA GLU A 151 -12.67 -17.96 7.85
C GLU A 151 -12.91 -16.56 7.29
N ASP A 152 -13.93 -16.41 6.41
CA ASP A 152 -14.20 -15.15 5.72
C ASP A 152 -14.65 -14.04 6.70
N PRO A 153 -13.98 -12.87 6.71
CA PRO A 153 -14.37 -11.71 7.51
C PRO A 153 -15.58 -10.99 6.85
N VAL A 154 -16.73 -11.64 6.87
CA VAL A 154 -17.99 -11.05 6.42
C VAL A 154 -18.61 -10.17 7.51
N GLY A 155 -19.63 -9.36 7.17
CA GLY A 155 -20.28 -8.47 8.13
C GLY A 155 -20.87 -9.19 9.35
N ALA A 156 -20.92 -8.52 10.50
CA ALA A 156 -21.34 -9.07 11.79
C ALA A 156 -22.69 -9.79 11.73
N ALA A 157 -23.64 -9.30 10.93
CA ALA A 157 -24.95 -9.95 10.76
C ALA A 157 -24.83 -11.35 10.14
N ALA A 158 -23.95 -11.52 9.13
CA ALA A 158 -23.76 -12.80 8.47
C ALA A 158 -22.99 -13.80 9.35
N LEU A 159 -22.06 -13.32 10.18
CA LEU A 159 -21.35 -14.14 11.17
C LEU A 159 -22.32 -14.59 12.28
N ALA A 160 -23.12 -13.69 12.83
CA ALA A 160 -24.13 -14.03 13.82
C ALA A 160 -25.13 -15.07 13.28
N ALA A 161 -25.63 -14.88 12.05
CA ALA A 161 -26.52 -15.83 11.40
C ALA A 161 -25.86 -17.21 11.15
N PHE A 162 -24.56 -17.26 10.91
CA PHE A 162 -23.82 -18.53 10.80
C PHE A 162 -23.84 -19.30 12.13
N HIS A 163 -23.49 -18.67 13.24
CA HIS A 163 -23.48 -19.29 14.56
C HIS A 163 -24.89 -19.70 15.03
N GLU A 164 -25.84 -18.78 14.87
CA GLU A 164 -27.22 -19.00 15.27
C GLU A 164 -27.86 -20.18 14.54
N ARG A 165 -27.62 -20.32 13.24
CA ARG A 165 -28.11 -21.45 12.44
C ARG A 165 -27.59 -22.80 12.94
N LEU A 166 -26.28 -22.87 13.27
CA LEU A 166 -25.66 -24.09 13.78
C LEU A 166 -26.20 -24.45 15.17
N TRP A 167 -26.34 -23.44 16.02
CA TRP A 167 -26.90 -23.63 17.37
C TRP A 167 -28.36 -24.11 17.33
N ARG A 168 -29.20 -23.48 16.51
CA ARG A 168 -30.61 -23.91 16.35
C ARG A 168 -30.77 -25.33 15.83
N ARG A 169 -29.79 -25.82 15.08
CA ARG A 169 -29.72 -27.21 14.61
C ARG A 169 -29.07 -28.17 15.60
N SER A 170 -28.78 -27.71 16.80
CA SER A 170 -28.05 -28.46 17.84
C SER A 170 -26.71 -29.03 17.37
N GLN A 171 -26.08 -28.41 16.35
CA GLN A 171 -24.80 -28.80 15.85
C GLN A 171 -23.62 -28.21 16.67
N THR A 172 -23.87 -27.13 17.40
CA THR A 172 -22.89 -26.47 18.27
C THR A 172 -23.50 -26.14 19.62
N SER A 173 -22.68 -26.16 20.67
CA SER A 173 -23.05 -25.83 22.06
C SER A 173 -22.64 -24.39 22.41
N VAL A 174 -21.60 -23.86 21.77
CA VAL A 174 -21.06 -22.53 22.03
C VAL A 174 -20.43 -21.96 20.76
N ALA A 175 -20.57 -20.64 20.57
CA ALA A 175 -19.94 -19.88 19.51
C ALA A 175 -18.69 -19.18 20.04
N PHE A 176 -17.62 -19.17 19.25
CA PHE A 176 -16.39 -18.40 19.50
C PHE A 176 -16.26 -17.32 18.43
N THR A 177 -16.26 -16.05 18.83
CA THR A 177 -16.13 -14.90 17.93
C THR A 177 -15.14 -13.89 18.45
N CYS A 178 -14.46 -13.18 17.53
CA CYS A 178 -13.58 -12.07 17.89
C CYS A 178 -14.30 -10.71 17.85
N LEU A 179 -15.57 -10.66 17.41
CA LEU A 179 -16.34 -9.43 17.24
C LEU A 179 -17.36 -9.27 18.36
N GLU A 180 -17.27 -8.16 19.11
CA GLU A 180 -18.25 -7.85 20.15
C GLU A 180 -19.66 -7.67 19.57
N SER A 181 -19.77 -7.02 18.41
CA SER A 181 -21.04 -6.85 17.70
C SER A 181 -21.72 -8.16 17.32
N VAL A 182 -20.94 -9.23 17.05
CA VAL A 182 -21.45 -10.59 16.85
C VAL A 182 -21.85 -11.21 18.19
N ALA A 183 -21.00 -11.08 19.21
CA ALA A 183 -21.28 -11.62 20.53
C ALA A 183 -22.56 -11.03 21.13
N ASP A 184 -22.78 -9.71 21.03
CA ASP A 184 -23.99 -9.04 21.50
C ASP A 184 -25.26 -9.56 20.81
N ARG A 185 -25.19 -9.76 19.48
CA ARG A 185 -26.32 -10.32 18.70
C ARG A 185 -26.59 -11.75 19.10
N LEU A 186 -25.59 -12.57 19.29
CA LEU A 186 -25.71 -13.96 19.73
C LEU A 186 -26.28 -14.06 21.14
N ALA A 187 -25.79 -13.22 22.05
CA ALA A 187 -26.31 -13.15 23.43
C ALA A 187 -27.78 -12.72 23.44
N ALA A 188 -28.20 -11.73 22.63
CA ALA A 188 -29.57 -11.31 22.48
C ALA A 188 -30.47 -12.41 21.90
N ALA A 189 -29.93 -13.31 21.07
CA ALA A 189 -30.61 -14.48 20.51
C ALA A 189 -30.58 -15.72 21.44
N GLY A 190 -29.96 -15.60 22.62
CA GLY A 190 -29.84 -16.70 23.59
C GLY A 190 -28.80 -17.75 23.20
N VAL A 191 -27.92 -17.46 22.24
CA VAL A 191 -26.83 -18.35 21.80
C VAL A 191 -25.64 -18.20 22.74
N PRO A 192 -25.14 -19.28 23.37
CA PRO A 192 -23.93 -19.22 24.17
C PRO A 192 -22.72 -18.74 23.33
N VAL A 193 -22.01 -17.75 23.84
CA VAL A 193 -20.90 -17.14 23.10
C VAL A 193 -19.68 -16.87 24.00
N CYS A 194 -18.50 -17.17 23.48
CA CYS A 194 -17.21 -16.83 24.07
C CYS A 194 -16.46 -15.85 23.15
N VAL A 195 -16.04 -14.72 23.70
CA VAL A 195 -15.27 -13.73 22.92
C VAL A 195 -13.80 -14.08 22.93
N ILE A 196 -13.23 -14.22 21.72
CA ILE A 196 -11.80 -14.39 21.50
C ILE A 196 -11.16 -13.02 21.53
N ARG A 197 -10.26 -12.79 22.48
CA ARG A 197 -9.53 -11.51 22.62
C ARG A 197 -8.03 -11.71 22.38
N PRO A 198 -7.37 -10.82 21.63
CA PRO A 198 -5.93 -10.90 21.43
C PRO A 198 -5.19 -10.90 22.75
N THR A 199 -4.11 -11.66 22.84
CA THR A 199 -3.27 -11.69 24.03
C THR A 199 -2.41 -10.43 24.15
N GLY A 200 -1.94 -10.09 25.35
CA GLY A 200 -1.02 -8.98 25.55
C GLY A 200 0.28 -9.13 24.76
N SER A 201 0.74 -10.37 24.52
CA SER A 201 1.92 -10.64 23.67
C SER A 201 1.64 -10.29 22.21
N ALA A 202 0.48 -10.65 21.66
CA ALA A 202 0.06 -10.30 20.31
C ALA A 202 -0.05 -8.78 20.12
N ILE A 203 -0.63 -8.07 21.10
CA ILE A 203 -0.71 -6.60 21.09
C ILE A 203 0.69 -5.98 21.07
N ARG A 204 1.60 -6.42 21.96
CA ARG A 204 2.98 -5.90 21.97
C ARG A 204 3.75 -6.23 20.68
N ALA A 205 3.54 -7.40 20.11
CA ALA A 205 4.14 -7.76 18.82
C ALA A 205 3.61 -6.85 17.69
N ALA A 206 2.30 -6.61 17.62
CA ALA A 206 1.69 -5.72 16.65
C ALA A 206 2.17 -4.26 16.79
N LEU A 207 2.34 -3.77 18.04
CA LEU A 207 2.91 -2.45 18.30
C LEU A 207 4.36 -2.35 17.82
N ARG A 208 5.18 -3.40 18.00
CA ARG A 208 6.54 -3.44 17.44
C ARG A 208 6.53 -3.41 15.92
N THR A 209 5.68 -4.22 15.29
CA THR A 209 5.52 -4.22 13.83
C THR A 209 5.07 -2.85 13.32
N ALA A 210 4.08 -2.22 13.95
CA ALA A 210 3.63 -0.88 13.59
C ALA A 210 4.78 0.14 13.73
N THR A 211 5.56 0.07 14.81
CA THR A 211 6.73 0.94 15.01
C THR A 211 7.75 0.78 13.88
N LEU A 212 8.07 -0.44 13.49
CA LEU A 212 9.01 -0.71 12.39
C LEU A 212 8.48 -0.20 11.05
N LEU A 213 7.20 -0.44 10.74
CA LEU A 213 6.56 0.05 9.51
C LEU A 213 6.56 1.58 9.43
N GLY A 214 6.20 2.25 10.53
CA GLY A 214 6.21 3.72 10.58
C GLY A 214 7.62 4.30 10.49
N ALA A 215 8.62 3.69 11.15
CA ALA A 215 10.02 4.10 11.05
C ALA A 215 10.54 3.91 9.61
N HIS A 216 10.21 2.78 8.97
CA HIS A 216 10.58 2.53 7.57
C HIS A 216 9.99 3.59 6.64
N ARG A 217 8.69 3.87 6.77
CA ARG A 217 8.05 4.94 6.00
C ARG A 217 8.74 6.29 6.15
N ARG A 218 9.07 6.70 7.38
CA ARG A 218 9.80 7.96 7.62
C ARG A 218 11.17 7.98 6.96
N LEU A 219 11.89 6.86 6.99
CA LEU A 219 13.17 6.74 6.30
C LEU A 219 13.00 6.86 4.78
N GLU A 220 11.95 6.27 4.22
CA GLU A 220 11.62 6.45 2.80
C GLU A 220 11.24 7.89 2.48
N GLU A 221 10.40 8.53 3.30
CA GLU A 221 9.99 9.94 3.12
C GLU A 221 11.17 10.91 3.26
N ALA A 222 12.16 10.59 4.11
CA ALA A 222 13.39 11.36 4.27
C ALA A 222 14.41 11.12 3.15
N GLN A 223 14.20 10.14 2.27
CA GLN A 223 15.07 9.87 1.13
C GLN A 223 15.24 11.13 0.28
N LEU A 224 16.46 11.36 -0.19
CA LEU A 224 16.76 12.51 -1.03
C LEU A 224 16.05 12.40 -2.39
N ALA A 225 15.40 13.46 -2.78
CA ALA A 225 14.77 13.64 -4.08
C ALA A 225 15.41 14.82 -4.81
N VAL A 226 15.80 14.61 -6.05
CA VAL A 226 16.32 15.65 -6.93
C VAL A 226 15.40 15.78 -8.12
N VAL A 227 15.05 17.00 -8.48
CA VAL A 227 14.30 17.29 -9.70
C VAL A 227 15.20 18.15 -10.61
N VAL A 228 15.50 17.63 -11.79
CA VAL A 228 16.13 18.41 -12.85
C VAL A 228 15.01 19.03 -13.69
N VAL A 229 14.99 20.34 -13.77
CA VAL A 229 14.01 21.12 -14.54
C VAL A 229 14.73 21.75 -15.72
N GLU A 230 14.35 21.38 -16.93
CA GLU A 230 14.85 22.02 -18.18
C GLU A 230 13.75 22.89 -18.78
N VAL A 231 14.16 24.06 -19.28
CA VAL A 231 13.28 25.03 -19.93
C VAL A 231 13.61 25.10 -21.42
N PRO A 232 12.88 24.39 -22.29
CA PRO A 232 13.17 24.32 -23.72
C PRO A 232 13.22 25.69 -24.38
N THR A 233 12.37 26.62 -23.99
CA THR A 233 12.35 27.99 -24.52
C THR A 233 13.68 28.72 -24.27
N LEU A 234 14.29 28.57 -23.09
CA LEU A 234 15.60 29.14 -22.81
C LEU A 234 16.72 28.48 -23.64
N ARG A 235 16.63 27.18 -23.85
CA ARG A 235 17.55 26.41 -24.68
C ARG A 235 17.49 26.82 -26.16
N GLU A 236 16.29 27.06 -26.68
CA GLU A 236 16.10 27.49 -28.06
C GLU A 236 16.50 28.93 -28.30
N THR A 237 16.26 29.83 -27.35
CA THR A 237 16.67 31.22 -27.45
C THR A 237 18.16 31.38 -27.32
N ALA A 238 18.88 30.50 -26.57
CA ALA A 238 20.34 30.50 -26.52
C ALA A 238 20.97 30.10 -27.87
N ARG A 239 20.27 29.44 -28.75
CA ARG A 239 20.71 29.06 -30.12
C ARG A 239 20.36 30.11 -31.20
N ARG A 240 19.52 31.09 -30.90
CA ARG A 240 19.12 32.17 -31.83
C ARG A 240 19.67 33.51 -31.32
N PRO A 241 20.01 34.45 -32.21
CA PRO A 241 20.42 35.80 -31.79
C PRO A 241 19.16 36.55 -31.28
N ALA A 242 18.72 36.26 -30.03
CA ALA A 242 17.71 37.03 -29.33
C ALA A 242 18.41 38.08 -28.42
N PRO A 243 17.73 39.22 -28.13
CA PRO A 243 18.31 40.20 -27.20
C PRO A 243 18.60 39.54 -25.86
N ARG A 244 19.84 39.62 -25.39
CA ARG A 244 20.31 38.99 -24.13
C ARG A 244 19.45 39.38 -22.92
N HIS A 245 18.89 40.58 -22.91
CA HIS A 245 17.94 41.04 -21.86
C HIS A 245 16.70 40.17 -21.74
N SER A 246 16.04 39.81 -22.83
CA SER A 246 14.83 38.99 -22.78
C SER A 246 15.07 37.55 -22.27
N GLN A 247 16.26 37.01 -22.53
CA GLN A 247 16.67 35.69 -22.01
C GLN A 247 16.91 35.73 -20.51
N GLU A 248 17.59 36.76 -20.01
CA GLU A 248 17.86 36.90 -18.58
C GLU A 248 16.58 37.22 -17.79
N GLU A 249 15.69 38.03 -18.34
CA GLU A 249 14.37 38.29 -17.74
C GLU A 249 13.55 37.01 -17.60
N LEU A 250 13.50 36.19 -18.66
CA LEU A 250 12.79 34.90 -18.62
C LEU A 250 13.44 33.96 -17.60
N ARG A 251 14.78 33.87 -17.57
CA ARG A 251 15.50 33.04 -16.63
C ARG A 251 15.24 33.47 -15.18
N LEU A 252 15.22 34.77 -14.89
CA LEU A 252 14.89 35.30 -13.58
C LEU A 252 13.43 35.02 -13.20
N ALA A 253 12.50 35.16 -14.16
CA ALA A 253 11.09 34.82 -13.93
C ALA A 253 10.92 33.34 -13.57
N VAL A 254 11.56 32.43 -14.31
CA VAL A 254 11.55 30.98 -14.02
C VAL A 254 12.17 30.70 -12.66
N HIS A 255 13.34 31.29 -12.36
CA HIS A 255 14.00 31.07 -11.08
C HIS A 255 13.12 31.53 -9.90
N ARG A 256 12.48 32.70 -10.01
CA ARG A 256 11.52 33.20 -9.00
C ARG A 256 10.35 32.23 -8.82
N PHE A 257 9.78 31.77 -9.91
CA PHE A 257 8.69 30.80 -9.91
C PHE A 257 9.12 29.49 -9.19
N LEU A 258 10.28 28.92 -9.56
CA LEU A 258 10.77 27.70 -8.93
C LEU A 258 11.07 27.89 -7.43
N LEU A 259 11.58 29.05 -7.01
CA LEU A 259 11.76 29.38 -5.60
C LEU A 259 10.45 29.40 -4.82
N GLN A 260 9.37 29.97 -5.41
CA GLN A 260 8.05 29.99 -4.79
C GLN A 260 7.46 28.58 -4.65
N GLU A 261 7.62 27.75 -5.68
CA GLU A 261 7.18 26.36 -5.64
C GLU A 261 8.00 25.51 -4.65
N ALA A 262 9.31 25.70 -4.64
CA ALA A 262 10.21 25.01 -3.72
C ALA A 262 9.91 25.35 -2.25
N GLN A 263 9.52 26.58 -1.97
CA GLN A 263 9.14 27.03 -0.62
C GLN A 263 7.95 26.21 -0.07
N ARG A 264 6.97 25.88 -0.93
CA ARG A 264 5.82 25.03 -0.57
C ARG A 264 6.20 23.59 -0.25
N MET A 265 7.27 23.10 -0.86
CA MET A 265 7.79 21.74 -0.70
C MET A 265 8.97 21.66 0.28
N GLN A 266 9.34 22.79 0.92
CA GLN A 266 10.55 22.87 1.76
C GLN A 266 11.80 22.40 1.02
N ALA A 267 11.90 22.74 -0.27
CA ALA A 267 12.96 22.37 -1.17
C ALA A 267 13.93 23.52 -1.41
N ALA A 268 15.13 23.19 -1.87
CA ALA A 268 16.13 24.16 -2.32
C ALA A 268 16.21 24.18 -3.85
N VAL A 269 16.43 25.36 -4.44
CA VAL A 269 16.61 25.54 -5.88
C VAL A 269 18.01 26.05 -6.16
N SER A 270 18.69 25.44 -7.12
CA SER A 270 20.01 25.87 -7.62
C SER A 270 19.99 25.96 -9.14
N PRO A 271 20.40 27.07 -9.76
CA PRO A 271 20.55 27.14 -11.20
C PRO A 271 21.76 26.26 -11.64
N MET A 272 21.57 25.50 -12.72
CA MET A 272 22.59 24.67 -13.35
C MET A 272 22.81 25.10 -14.82
N GLY A 273 23.54 26.14 -15.04
CA GLY A 273 23.71 26.72 -16.38
C GLY A 273 22.57 27.64 -16.79
N ASP A 274 22.39 27.84 -18.10
CA ASP A 274 21.54 28.91 -18.63
C ASP A 274 20.04 28.51 -18.74
N HIS A 275 19.73 27.23 -18.84
CA HIS A 275 18.37 26.72 -19.10
C HIS A 275 17.92 25.57 -18.22
N THR A 276 18.76 25.19 -17.23
CA THR A 276 18.51 24.07 -16.34
C THR A 276 18.55 24.50 -14.88
N PHE A 277 17.65 23.96 -14.07
CA PHE A 277 17.58 24.19 -12.62
C PHE A 277 17.53 22.84 -11.90
N LEU A 278 18.17 22.80 -10.73
CA LEU A 278 18.13 21.67 -9.81
C LEU A 278 17.25 22.02 -8.63
N VAL A 279 16.28 21.20 -8.33
CA VAL A 279 15.47 21.31 -7.10
C VAL A 279 15.78 20.12 -6.21
N THR A 280 16.25 20.40 -5.00
CA THR A 280 16.58 19.37 -4.01
C THR A 280 15.52 19.36 -2.92
N ALA A 281 14.90 18.20 -2.72
CA ALA A 281 13.79 17.99 -1.81
C ALA A 281 13.94 16.65 -1.09
N THR A 282 12.96 16.28 -0.28
CA THR A 282 12.79 14.90 0.20
C THR A 282 11.73 14.17 -0.62
N ARG A 283 11.78 12.84 -0.65
CA ARG A 283 10.75 12.00 -1.29
C ARG A 283 9.35 12.33 -0.75
N GLY A 284 9.22 12.50 0.58
CA GLY A 284 7.94 12.81 1.21
C GLY A 284 7.36 14.14 0.76
N SER A 285 8.17 15.21 0.78
CA SER A 285 7.72 16.54 0.38
C SER A 285 7.36 16.61 -1.10
N LEU A 286 8.14 15.95 -1.96
CA LEU A 286 7.88 15.89 -3.39
C LEU A 286 6.66 15.02 -3.71
N SER A 287 6.51 13.88 -3.03
CA SER A 287 5.34 12.99 -3.17
C SER A 287 4.04 13.72 -2.80
N GLY A 288 4.05 14.51 -1.71
CA GLY A 288 2.91 15.35 -1.32
C GLY A 288 2.54 16.41 -2.38
N ALA A 289 3.53 17.02 -3.01
CA ALA A 289 3.33 18.04 -4.03
C ALA A 289 2.93 17.49 -5.42
N THR A 290 3.13 16.19 -5.66
CA THR A 290 2.91 15.53 -6.96
C THR A 290 1.83 14.45 -6.92
N ASP A 291 0.98 14.45 -5.91
CA ASP A 291 -0.05 13.40 -5.67
C ASP A 291 0.52 11.98 -5.80
N GLY A 292 1.61 11.71 -5.06
CA GLY A 292 2.29 10.42 -5.10
C GLY A 292 3.00 10.15 -6.43
N PHE A 293 3.65 11.14 -7.00
CA PHE A 293 4.33 11.10 -8.29
C PHE A 293 3.41 10.84 -9.49
N ARG A 294 2.13 11.20 -9.38
CA ARG A 294 1.16 11.09 -10.48
C ARG A 294 1.11 12.31 -11.37
N VAL A 295 1.51 13.46 -10.85
CA VAL A 295 1.52 14.75 -11.56
C VAL A 295 2.95 15.25 -11.65
N PRO A 296 3.43 15.68 -12.84
CA PRO A 296 4.77 16.24 -12.96
C PRO A 296 4.88 17.54 -12.16
N PRO A 297 5.92 17.69 -11.32
CA PRO A 297 6.11 18.91 -10.56
C PRO A 297 6.30 20.11 -11.50
N PHE A 298 5.79 21.27 -11.10
CA PHE A 298 5.97 22.57 -11.77
C PHE A 298 5.29 22.74 -13.14
N SER A 299 5.03 21.68 -13.91
CA SER A 299 4.68 21.75 -15.34
C SER A 299 3.40 22.52 -15.63
N ASP A 300 2.32 22.24 -14.90
CA ASP A 300 1.02 22.91 -15.14
C ASP A 300 1.03 24.35 -14.68
N ARG A 301 1.69 24.63 -13.55
CA ARG A 301 1.79 25.98 -13.01
C ARG A 301 2.74 26.86 -13.82
N ALA A 302 3.86 26.34 -14.30
CA ALA A 302 4.76 27.08 -15.20
C ALA A 302 4.03 27.49 -16.48
N ARG A 303 3.14 26.62 -17.00
CA ARG A 303 2.33 26.96 -18.17
C ARG A 303 1.26 28.00 -17.86
N SER A 304 0.57 27.91 -16.73
CA SER A 304 -0.50 28.85 -16.37
C SER A 304 0.02 30.22 -15.96
N GLU A 305 1.15 30.29 -15.22
CA GLU A 305 1.69 31.53 -14.66
C GLU A 305 2.69 32.23 -15.58
N LEU A 306 3.53 31.46 -16.29
CA LEU A 306 4.61 32.00 -17.15
C LEU A 306 4.36 31.78 -18.64
N GLY A 307 3.35 31.00 -19.02
CA GLY A 307 3.10 30.65 -20.42
C GLY A 307 4.16 29.74 -21.06
N ILE A 308 5.02 29.10 -20.26
CA ILE A 308 6.12 28.28 -20.75
C ILE A 308 5.93 26.80 -20.44
N ALA A 309 6.50 25.95 -21.27
CA ALA A 309 6.65 24.54 -20.98
C ALA A 309 7.97 24.29 -20.21
N VAL A 310 7.91 23.40 -19.23
CA VAL A 310 9.10 22.85 -18.55
C VAL A 310 9.12 21.35 -18.70
N GLU A 311 10.29 20.79 -18.82
CA GLU A 311 10.56 19.35 -18.84
C GLU A 311 11.23 18.96 -17.53
N VAL A 312 10.77 17.89 -16.90
CA VAL A 312 11.22 17.52 -15.57
C VAL A 312 11.65 16.07 -15.51
N GLY A 313 12.76 15.82 -14.83
CA GLY A 313 13.19 14.50 -14.44
C GLY A 313 13.33 14.43 -12.93
N VAL A 314 12.64 13.48 -12.30
CA VAL A 314 12.69 13.25 -10.86
C VAL A 314 13.57 12.04 -10.59
N GLY A 315 14.53 12.18 -9.68
CA GLY A 315 15.38 11.09 -9.22
C GLY A 315 15.35 10.96 -7.71
N LEU A 316 15.20 9.73 -7.23
CA LEU A 316 15.28 9.36 -5.84
C LEU A 316 16.59 8.61 -5.59
N GLY A 317 17.24 8.86 -4.47
CA GLY A 317 18.53 8.23 -4.15
C GLY A 317 18.86 8.31 -2.66
N ARG A 318 19.80 7.48 -2.23
CA ARG A 318 20.36 7.54 -0.87
C ARG A 318 21.44 8.62 -0.74
N THR A 319 22.04 8.99 -1.87
CA THR A 319 23.03 10.06 -1.98
C THR A 319 22.57 11.10 -2.97
N ALA A 320 23.09 12.33 -2.87
CA ALA A 320 22.80 13.41 -3.81
C ALA A 320 23.20 13.02 -5.24
N GLN A 321 24.37 12.39 -5.40
CA GLN A 321 24.88 11.93 -6.69
C GLN A 321 23.96 10.89 -7.34
N GLU A 322 23.47 9.90 -6.57
CA GLU A 322 22.55 8.89 -7.07
C GLU A 322 21.23 9.52 -7.49
N ALA A 323 20.63 10.38 -6.65
CA ALA A 323 19.39 11.08 -6.95
C ALA A 323 19.51 11.97 -8.19
N GLU A 324 20.62 12.70 -8.34
CA GLU A 324 20.88 13.54 -9.51
C GLU A 324 21.05 12.71 -10.78
N ALA A 325 21.80 11.61 -10.73
CA ALA A 325 21.98 10.71 -11.86
C ALA A 325 20.63 10.12 -12.32
N HIS A 326 19.78 9.70 -11.38
CA HIS A 326 18.42 9.24 -11.67
C HIS A 326 17.57 10.35 -12.27
N ALA A 327 17.62 11.58 -11.76
CA ALA A 327 16.86 12.72 -12.28
C ALA A 327 17.25 13.04 -13.74
N ARG A 328 18.53 13.02 -14.05
CA ARG A 328 19.03 13.24 -15.43
C ARG A 328 18.61 12.11 -16.38
N ALA A 329 18.68 10.86 -15.93
CA ALA A 329 18.21 9.72 -16.71
C ALA A 329 16.70 9.77 -16.96
N ALA A 330 15.92 10.20 -15.96
CA ALA A 330 14.48 10.42 -16.07
C ALA A 330 14.15 11.54 -17.07
N LEU A 331 14.87 12.66 -17.02
CA LEU A 331 14.73 13.76 -17.97
C LEU A 331 15.06 13.33 -19.41
N ALA A 332 16.15 12.59 -19.61
CA ALA A 332 16.52 12.07 -20.93
C ALA A 332 15.43 11.16 -21.52
N ARG A 333 14.73 10.39 -20.68
CA ARG A 333 13.56 9.61 -21.12
C ARG A 333 12.35 10.46 -21.47
N SER A 334 12.13 11.56 -20.75
CA SER A 334 11.09 12.53 -21.08
C SER A 334 11.29 13.08 -22.51
N HIS A 335 12.52 13.39 -22.88
CA HIS A 335 12.86 13.83 -24.24
C HIS A 335 12.63 12.75 -25.31
N ALA A 336 12.82 11.47 -24.97
CA ALA A 336 12.66 10.35 -25.91
C ALA A 336 11.19 9.90 -26.10
N ALA A 337 10.29 10.31 -25.21
CA ALA A 337 8.88 9.87 -25.23
C ALA A 337 7.96 11.02 -25.67
N PRO A 338 7.38 10.98 -26.88
CA PRO A 338 6.49 12.04 -27.37
C PRO A 338 5.27 12.22 -26.43
N GLY A 339 5.10 13.45 -25.91
CA GLY A 339 3.97 13.81 -25.02
C GLY A 339 4.15 13.51 -23.55
N ALA A 340 5.25 12.89 -23.13
CA ALA A 340 5.60 12.77 -21.71
C ALA A 340 6.29 14.04 -21.22
N ARG A 341 5.84 14.57 -20.07
CA ARG A 341 6.40 15.82 -19.50
C ARG A 341 7.26 15.61 -18.27
N GLY A 342 7.39 14.38 -17.82
CA GLY A 342 8.24 14.04 -16.69
C GLY A 342 8.27 12.56 -16.41
N PHE A 343 9.37 12.12 -15.79
CA PHE A 343 9.57 10.77 -15.30
C PHE A 343 10.13 10.84 -13.89
N ALA A 344 9.79 9.87 -13.06
CA ALA A 344 10.45 9.63 -11.80
C ALA A 344 11.23 8.32 -11.88
N LEU A 345 12.42 8.30 -11.29
CA LEU A 345 13.30 7.14 -11.25
C LEU A 345 13.78 6.88 -9.84
N ASP A 346 13.67 5.64 -9.41
CA ASP A 346 14.29 5.10 -8.21
C ASP A 346 15.08 3.81 -8.52
N ARG A 347 15.57 3.13 -7.50
CA ARG A 347 16.32 1.86 -7.66
C ARG A 347 15.46 0.71 -8.18
N GLU A 348 14.16 0.76 -7.96
CA GLU A 348 13.21 -0.32 -8.31
C GLU A 348 12.70 -0.21 -9.74
N GLY A 349 12.93 0.93 -10.39
CA GLY A 349 12.55 1.16 -11.77
C GLY A 349 11.91 2.53 -12.04
N TYR A 350 11.44 2.70 -13.26
CA TYR A 350 10.89 3.97 -13.74
C TYR A 350 9.39 4.04 -13.50
N ALA A 351 8.92 5.11 -12.86
CA ALA A 351 7.53 5.50 -12.89
C ALA A 351 7.33 6.61 -13.93
N LEU A 352 6.39 6.40 -14.84
CA LEU A 352 5.87 7.46 -15.71
C LEU A 352 5.05 8.41 -14.85
N ILE A 353 5.38 9.70 -14.88
CA ILE A 353 4.49 10.74 -14.38
C ILE A 353 3.58 11.12 -15.55
N PRO A 354 2.31 10.69 -15.59
CA PRO A 354 1.42 11.02 -16.69
C PRO A 354 1.23 12.52 -16.74
N SER A 355 1.44 13.12 -17.93
CA SER A 355 1.02 14.51 -18.16
C SER A 355 -0.52 14.55 -18.06
N PRO A 356 -1.12 15.52 -17.35
CA PRO A 356 -2.55 15.75 -17.49
C PRO A 356 -2.82 16.06 -18.95
N ARG A 357 -3.55 15.15 -19.59
CA ARG A 357 -3.90 15.24 -21.00
C ARG A 357 -4.80 16.44 -21.17
N ALA A 358 -4.42 17.39 -22.03
CA ALA A 358 -5.39 18.33 -22.58
C ALA A 358 -6.60 17.52 -23.11
N PRO A 359 -7.86 17.98 -22.94
CA PRO A 359 -9.01 17.22 -23.36
C PRO A 359 -8.85 16.85 -24.83
N ALA A 360 -8.68 15.57 -25.09
CA ALA A 360 -8.55 15.06 -26.43
C ALA A 360 -9.93 15.06 -27.08
N THR A 361 -10.15 15.97 -27.99
CA THR A 361 -11.13 15.83 -29.06
C THR A 361 -10.66 14.77 -30.03
N ALA A 362 -10.85 13.48 -29.68
CA ALA A 362 -10.87 12.35 -30.61
C ALA A 362 -11.33 11.09 -29.85
N PRO A 363 -12.12 10.18 -30.46
CA PRO A 363 -12.63 9.00 -29.77
C PRO A 363 -11.50 8.06 -29.40
N ALA A 364 -11.38 7.79 -28.11
CA ALA A 364 -10.39 6.87 -27.58
C ALA A 364 -10.73 5.43 -28.01
N GLY A 365 -9.94 4.91 -28.93
CA GLY A 365 -9.89 3.45 -29.16
C GLY A 365 -9.50 2.74 -27.87
N ARG A 366 -10.17 1.62 -27.56
CA ARG A 366 -9.82 0.76 -26.41
C ARG A 366 -8.32 0.48 -26.39
N PRO A 367 -7.65 0.48 -25.20
CA PRO A 367 -6.24 0.14 -25.09
C PRO A 367 -5.99 -1.22 -25.76
N LYS A 368 -5.01 -1.29 -26.64
CA LYS A 368 -4.71 -2.53 -27.43
C LYS A 368 -4.40 -3.72 -26.53
N GLY A 369 -3.85 -3.51 -25.36
CA GLY A 369 -3.60 -4.54 -24.36
C GLY A 369 -4.87 -5.11 -23.75
N LEU A 370 -5.88 -4.31 -23.45
CA LEU A 370 -7.16 -4.78 -22.92
C LEU A 370 -7.91 -5.68 -23.94
N GLU A 371 -7.82 -5.39 -25.21
CA GLU A 371 -8.36 -6.25 -26.27
C GLU A 371 -7.59 -7.57 -26.37
N THR A 372 -6.26 -7.50 -26.30
CA THR A 372 -5.38 -8.68 -26.27
C THR A 372 -5.63 -9.53 -25.02
N LEU A 373 -5.80 -8.89 -23.86
CA LEU A 373 -6.14 -9.54 -22.59
C LEU A 373 -7.50 -10.24 -22.68
N SER A 374 -8.52 -9.58 -23.22
CA SER A 374 -9.86 -10.16 -23.40
C SER A 374 -9.84 -11.40 -24.32
N ARG A 375 -9.08 -11.33 -25.42
CA ARG A 375 -8.92 -12.46 -26.35
C ARG A 375 -8.14 -13.62 -25.73
N LEU A 376 -7.14 -13.35 -24.90
CA LEU A 376 -6.40 -14.38 -24.15
C LEU A 376 -7.28 -15.01 -23.06
N ALA A 377 -7.96 -14.20 -22.26
CA ALA A 377 -8.81 -14.66 -21.17
C ALA A 377 -9.94 -15.57 -21.64
N GLY A 378 -10.57 -15.25 -22.80
CA GLY A 378 -11.62 -16.09 -23.38
C GLY A 378 -11.15 -17.43 -23.95
N LYS A 379 -9.83 -17.71 -23.98
CA LYS A 379 -9.24 -18.95 -24.51
C LYS A 379 -8.34 -19.67 -23.50
N LEU A 380 -8.15 -19.10 -22.31
CA LEU A 380 -7.43 -19.76 -21.22
C LEU A 380 -8.37 -20.73 -20.49
N PRO A 381 -7.89 -21.89 -20.06
CA PRO A 381 -8.68 -22.81 -19.24
C PRO A 381 -8.99 -22.19 -17.87
N ASP A 382 -10.14 -22.53 -17.30
CA ASP A 382 -10.67 -22.02 -16.02
C ASP A 382 -9.95 -22.60 -14.79
N ASP A 383 -8.72 -23.07 -14.92
CA ASP A 383 -7.93 -23.70 -13.86
C ASP A 383 -7.26 -22.71 -12.89
N GLY A 384 -7.59 -21.43 -12.97
CA GLY A 384 -7.13 -20.37 -12.05
C GLY A 384 -5.66 -19.97 -12.16
N ALA A 385 -4.83 -20.66 -12.95
CA ALA A 385 -3.39 -20.40 -13.00
C ALA A 385 -2.99 -19.29 -14.00
N HIS A 386 -3.80 -18.97 -15.02
CA HIS A 386 -3.62 -17.96 -16.06
C HIS A 386 -2.16 -17.64 -16.46
N VAL A 387 -1.31 -18.69 -16.53
CA VAL A 387 0.11 -18.57 -16.85
C VAL A 387 0.36 -18.99 -18.29
N VAL A 388 1.00 -18.13 -19.07
CA VAL A 388 1.30 -18.37 -20.50
C VAL A 388 2.75 -18.05 -20.82
N ASP A 389 3.33 -18.78 -21.75
CA ASP A 389 4.55 -18.42 -22.46
C ASP A 389 4.25 -17.87 -23.86
N ALA A 390 5.26 -17.38 -24.56
CA ALA A 390 5.07 -16.79 -25.89
C ALA A 390 4.58 -17.80 -26.93
N GLU A 391 4.84 -19.10 -26.76
CA GLU A 391 4.42 -20.15 -27.63
C GLU A 391 2.94 -20.50 -27.44
N THR A 392 2.53 -20.64 -26.17
CA THR A 392 1.13 -20.87 -25.80
C THR A 392 0.25 -19.67 -26.14
N ALA A 393 0.70 -18.45 -25.83
CA ALA A 393 -0.01 -17.23 -26.19
C ALA A 393 -0.13 -17.06 -27.71
N GLY A 394 0.91 -17.45 -28.46
CA GLY A 394 0.89 -17.46 -29.94
C GLY A 394 -0.17 -18.39 -30.50
N ARG A 395 -0.25 -19.61 -29.99
CA ARG A 395 -1.28 -20.61 -30.38
C ARG A 395 -2.70 -20.11 -30.04
N LEU A 396 -2.90 -19.59 -28.82
CA LEU A 396 -4.21 -19.11 -28.37
C LEU A 396 -4.68 -17.91 -29.20
N LEU A 397 -3.79 -16.98 -29.54
CA LEU A 397 -4.12 -15.77 -30.28
C LEU A 397 -4.09 -15.95 -31.82
N GLY A 398 -3.55 -17.06 -32.32
CA GLY A 398 -3.38 -17.29 -33.76
C GLY A 398 -2.28 -16.42 -34.39
N VAL A 399 -1.20 -16.12 -33.63
CA VAL A 399 -0.08 -15.29 -34.07
C VAL A 399 1.27 -16.01 -33.89
N THR A 400 2.31 -15.51 -34.57
CA THR A 400 3.64 -16.08 -34.37
C THR A 400 4.18 -15.89 -32.95
N PRO A 401 5.06 -16.78 -32.46
CA PRO A 401 5.66 -16.63 -31.12
C PRO A 401 6.39 -15.30 -30.91
N ARG A 402 6.95 -14.74 -31.99
CA ARG A 402 7.61 -13.41 -31.97
C ARG A 402 6.58 -12.29 -31.72
N THR A 403 5.44 -12.36 -32.39
CA THR A 403 4.34 -11.40 -32.21
C THR A 403 3.70 -11.57 -30.83
N ALA A 404 3.51 -12.81 -30.37
CA ALA A 404 2.99 -13.09 -29.03
C ALA A 404 3.90 -12.53 -27.93
N ARG A 405 5.23 -12.66 -28.08
CA ARG A 405 6.17 -12.08 -27.12
C ARG A 405 6.05 -10.56 -27.04
N ARG A 406 5.89 -9.87 -28.17
CA ARG A 406 5.65 -8.43 -28.20
C ARG A 406 4.34 -8.04 -27.53
N LEU A 407 3.26 -8.80 -27.78
CA LEU A 407 1.97 -8.57 -27.14
C LEU A 407 2.02 -8.81 -25.63
N LEU A 408 2.68 -9.88 -25.16
CA LEU A 408 2.89 -10.13 -23.74
C LEU A 408 3.71 -9.02 -23.08
N HIS A 409 4.70 -8.47 -23.79
CA HIS A 409 5.49 -7.33 -23.30
C HIS A 409 4.61 -6.08 -23.14
N THR A 410 3.74 -5.81 -24.13
CA THR A 410 2.75 -4.72 -24.02
C THR A 410 1.79 -4.93 -22.86
N LEU A 411 1.34 -6.17 -22.60
CA LEU A 411 0.51 -6.46 -21.41
C LEU A 411 1.27 -6.19 -20.11
N VAL A 412 2.57 -6.47 -20.05
CA VAL A 412 3.41 -6.14 -18.89
C VAL A 412 3.56 -4.63 -18.72
N GLU A 413 3.83 -3.90 -19.80
CA GLU A 413 3.95 -2.44 -19.81
C GLU A 413 2.63 -1.75 -19.40
N GLU A 414 1.48 -2.32 -19.77
CA GLU A 414 0.16 -1.83 -19.36
C GLU A 414 -0.29 -2.37 -17.98
N GLY A 415 0.56 -3.15 -17.29
CA GLY A 415 0.26 -3.74 -15.98
C GLY A 415 -0.85 -4.79 -16.01
N LEU A 416 -1.08 -5.44 -17.14
CA LEU A 416 -2.10 -6.47 -17.39
C LEU A 416 -1.53 -7.89 -17.33
N ALA A 417 -0.20 -8.04 -17.23
CA ALA A 417 0.49 -9.30 -17.02
C ALA A 417 1.76 -9.10 -16.18
N TRP A 418 2.24 -10.17 -15.53
CA TRP A 418 3.45 -10.16 -14.71
C TRP A 418 4.42 -11.23 -15.20
N PRO A 419 5.71 -10.89 -15.45
CA PRO A 419 6.72 -11.89 -15.78
C PRO A 419 7.03 -12.73 -14.53
N LEU A 420 7.00 -14.04 -14.68
CA LEU A 420 7.38 -14.97 -13.61
C LEU A 420 8.89 -15.25 -13.66
N PRO A 421 9.53 -15.54 -12.50
CA PRO A 421 10.93 -15.98 -12.48
C PRO A 421 11.13 -17.17 -13.42
N PRO A 422 12.26 -17.25 -14.15
CA PRO A 422 12.52 -18.37 -15.03
C PRO A 422 12.65 -19.67 -14.21
N ALA A 423 11.86 -20.67 -14.55
CA ALA A 423 12.02 -22.01 -13.97
C ALA A 423 13.42 -22.56 -14.35
N ARG A 424 14.15 -23.09 -13.36
CA ARG A 424 15.42 -23.77 -13.63
C ARG A 424 15.18 -24.95 -14.55
N ALA A 425 15.59 -24.82 -15.80
CA ALA A 425 15.47 -25.89 -16.78
C ALA A 425 16.67 -26.85 -16.64
N PRO A 426 16.45 -28.18 -16.64
CA PRO A 426 17.53 -29.17 -16.60
C PRO A 426 18.19 -29.40 -17.97
N GLN A 427 17.88 -28.64 -19.01
CA GLN A 427 18.41 -28.79 -20.37
C GLN A 427 19.08 -27.52 -20.90
N PRO A 428 20.18 -27.61 -21.68
CA PRO A 428 20.87 -26.48 -22.28
C PRO A 428 19.98 -25.82 -23.35
N GLY A 429 19.53 -24.60 -23.11
CA GLY A 429 18.71 -23.77 -23.99
C GLY A 429 18.33 -22.45 -23.27
N ARG A 430 17.94 -21.42 -24.05
CA ARG A 430 17.49 -20.15 -23.48
C ARG A 430 16.22 -20.39 -22.63
N PRO A 431 16.18 -20.02 -21.33
CA PRO A 431 15.04 -20.31 -20.46
C PRO A 431 13.76 -19.69 -21.03
N ARG A 432 12.66 -20.44 -20.98
CA ARG A 432 11.34 -19.94 -21.39
C ARG A 432 10.83 -18.94 -20.37
N GLN A 433 10.42 -17.76 -20.81
CA GLN A 433 9.81 -16.75 -19.97
C GLN A 433 8.31 -16.99 -19.90
N PHE A 434 7.80 -17.17 -18.67
CA PHE A 434 6.38 -17.30 -18.38
C PHE A 434 5.81 -15.97 -17.88
N TYR A 435 4.53 -15.73 -18.13
CA TYR A 435 3.80 -14.55 -17.74
C TYR A 435 2.47 -14.94 -17.10
N ARG A 436 2.16 -14.37 -15.94
CA ARG A 436 0.85 -14.47 -15.33
C ARG A 436 -0.04 -13.34 -15.84
N VAL A 437 -1.16 -13.68 -16.46
CA VAL A 437 -2.12 -12.72 -17.03
C VAL A 437 -3.17 -12.36 -15.99
N ILE A 438 -3.48 -11.06 -15.82
CA ILE A 438 -4.38 -10.55 -14.77
C ILE A 438 -5.78 -10.40 -15.37
N THR A 439 -6.55 -11.48 -15.36
CA THR A 439 -7.91 -11.53 -15.92
C THR A 439 -8.94 -10.78 -15.08
N GLU A 440 -8.68 -10.57 -13.78
CA GLU A 440 -9.54 -9.82 -12.86
C GLU A 440 -9.75 -8.35 -13.28
N LYS A 441 -8.84 -7.81 -14.11
CA LYS A 441 -8.99 -6.45 -14.66
C LYS A 441 -10.02 -6.34 -15.80
N LEU A 442 -10.50 -7.45 -16.35
CA LEU A 442 -11.60 -7.48 -17.34
C LEU A 442 -12.97 -7.37 -16.68
N ALA A 443 -13.11 -7.72 -15.41
CA ALA A 443 -14.38 -7.76 -14.68
C ALA A 443 -14.82 -6.40 -14.10
N ARG A 444 -14.06 -5.30 -14.31
CA ARG A 444 -14.47 -3.95 -13.90
C ARG A 444 -14.96 -3.16 -15.11
N PRO A 445 -16.29 -2.92 -15.26
CA PRO A 445 -16.76 -1.86 -16.14
C PRO A 445 -16.26 -0.53 -15.61
N SER A 446 -15.66 0.26 -16.48
CA SER A 446 -15.28 1.66 -16.21
C SER A 446 -16.51 2.45 -15.79
N GLN A 447 -16.61 2.88 -14.53
CA GLN A 447 -17.40 3.99 -14.08
C GLN A 447 -16.49 5.21 -13.88
#